data_9f3ffc48385ab905a126803038717a8a
#
_entry.id   9f3ffc48385ab905a126803038717a8a
#
_cell.length_a   1.000
_cell.length_b   1.000
_cell.length_c   1.000
_cell.angle_alpha   90.00
_cell.angle_beta   90.00
_cell.angle_gamma   90.00
#
_symmetry.space_group_name_H-M   'P 1'
#
loop_
_entity.id
_entity.type
_entity.pdbx_description
1 polymer ?
#
loop_
_entity_poly.entity_id
_entity_poly.type
_entity_poly.pdbx_seq_one_letter_code
_entity_poly.pdbx_strand_id
1 'polypeptide(L)'
;MARRKRLDTTPEWKALKAHAAQMKGTSLRELFAANPERGTAFSLETGGWLLDYSKNLATAETMTLLQALCPMADLRGQIDAMFSGKKINETENRPVLHIALRNRANTPILVDRKDVMPGVNAVLEKMTGFADLVRSGQWRGYTGQPIRNIVNIGIGGSALGPVMAVEALKPYSQRNLTVRF
;
A
#
# COMPACT_ATOMS: atom_id res chain seq x y z
N MET A 1 11.75 24.79 8.78
CA MET A 1 11.89 23.34 9.05
C MET A 1 13.35 22.93 8.91
N ALA A 2 13.91 22.21 9.88
CA ALA A 2 15.28 21.70 9.75
C ALA A 2 15.31 20.70 8.56
N ARG A 3 16.27 20.90 7.67
CA ARG A 3 16.46 20.03 6.50
C ARG A 3 16.75 18.61 6.98
N ARG A 4 15.94 17.64 6.62
CA ARG A 4 16.17 16.23 6.97
C ARG A 4 17.58 15.82 6.58
N LYS A 5 18.28 15.16 7.50
CA LYS A 5 19.59 14.59 7.23
C LYS A 5 19.44 13.52 6.13
N ARG A 6 20.28 13.57 5.11
CA ARG A 6 20.27 12.56 4.04
C ARG A 6 20.66 11.21 4.63
N LEU A 7 19.84 10.19 4.45
CA LEU A 7 20.09 8.83 4.94
C LEU A 7 21.40 8.24 4.41
N ASP A 8 21.69 8.48 3.14
CA ASP A 8 22.88 7.98 2.45
C ASP A 8 24.21 8.48 3.00
N THR A 9 24.19 9.47 3.89
CA THR A 9 25.36 9.99 4.58
C THR A 9 25.57 9.40 5.97
N THR A 10 24.61 8.64 6.49
CA THR A 10 24.66 8.08 7.84
C THR A 10 25.60 6.87 7.96
N PRO A 11 26.15 6.59 9.15
CA PRO A 11 26.94 5.38 9.40
C PRO A 11 26.15 4.10 9.12
N GLU A 12 24.87 4.06 9.47
CA GLU A 12 23.98 2.93 9.27
C GLU A 12 23.80 2.60 7.79
N TRP A 13 23.63 3.62 6.94
CA TRP A 13 23.60 3.43 5.49
C TRP A 13 24.91 2.90 4.94
N LYS A 14 26.03 3.43 5.42
CA LYS A 14 27.37 2.97 4.99
C LYS A 14 27.59 1.51 5.39
N ALA A 15 27.17 1.11 6.60
CA ALA A 15 27.24 -0.27 7.06
C ALA A 15 26.38 -1.19 6.17
N LEU A 16 25.13 -0.81 5.89
CA LEU A 16 24.26 -1.57 4.98
C LEU A 16 24.86 -1.69 3.58
N LYS A 17 25.48 -0.62 3.05
CA LYS A 17 26.14 -0.65 1.74
C LYS A 17 27.34 -1.58 1.73
N ALA A 18 28.13 -1.60 2.80
CA ALA A 18 29.27 -2.54 2.94
C ALA A 18 28.78 -3.98 3.00
N HIS A 19 27.74 -4.26 3.79
CA HIS A 19 27.11 -5.58 3.86
C HIS A 19 26.54 -6.02 2.50
N ALA A 20 25.88 -5.13 1.76
CA ALA A 20 25.39 -5.43 0.43
C ALA A 20 26.50 -5.81 -0.55
N ALA A 21 27.70 -5.23 -0.40
CA ALA A 21 28.86 -5.61 -1.19
C ALA A 21 29.37 -7.03 -0.83
N GLN A 22 29.32 -7.42 0.44
CA GLN A 22 29.68 -8.77 0.91
C GLN A 22 28.66 -9.82 0.42
N MET A 23 27.39 -9.47 0.35
CA MET A 23 26.32 -10.34 -0.16
C MET A 23 26.38 -10.57 -1.67
N LYS A 24 27.23 -9.86 -2.37
CA LYS A 24 27.35 -9.95 -3.83
C LYS A 24 27.84 -11.34 -4.24
N GLY A 25 27.04 -12.03 -5.05
CA GLY A 25 27.33 -13.40 -5.47
C GLY A 25 26.71 -14.49 -4.60
N THR A 26 26.14 -14.16 -3.44
CA THR A 26 25.41 -15.12 -2.62
C THR A 26 24.13 -15.57 -3.33
N SER A 27 23.88 -16.87 -3.34
CA SER A 27 22.66 -17.46 -3.91
C SER A 27 21.65 -17.81 -2.83
N LEU A 28 20.35 -17.87 -3.21
CA LEU A 28 19.31 -18.37 -2.30
C LEU A 28 19.55 -19.81 -1.86
N ARG A 29 20.13 -20.64 -2.74
CA ARG A 29 20.47 -22.04 -2.42
C ARG A 29 21.45 -22.10 -1.25
N GLU A 30 22.48 -21.28 -1.26
CA GLU A 30 23.46 -21.20 -0.16
C GLU A 30 22.81 -20.70 1.13
N LEU A 31 21.95 -19.69 1.05
CA LEU A 31 21.22 -19.17 2.22
C LEU A 31 20.31 -20.22 2.86
N PHE A 32 19.61 -21.03 2.07
CA PHE A 32 18.77 -22.12 2.57
C PHE A 32 19.62 -23.29 3.11
N ALA A 33 20.75 -23.60 2.47
CA ALA A 33 21.65 -24.62 2.96
C ALA A 33 22.30 -24.24 4.30
N ALA A 34 22.64 -22.97 4.49
CA ALA A 34 23.20 -22.45 5.73
C ALA A 34 22.18 -22.34 6.88
N ASN A 35 20.90 -22.23 6.56
CA ASN A 35 19.82 -22.14 7.55
C ASN A 35 18.58 -22.92 7.08
N PRO A 36 18.42 -24.20 7.47
CA PRO A 36 17.25 -25.02 7.13
C PRO A 36 15.91 -24.42 7.61
N GLU A 37 15.92 -23.69 8.74
CA GLU A 37 14.76 -23.01 9.30
C GLU A 37 14.47 -21.64 8.65
N ARG A 38 15.16 -21.31 7.56
CA ARG A 38 15.04 -20.01 6.91
C ARG A 38 13.59 -19.66 6.51
N GLY A 39 12.81 -20.63 6.07
CA GLY A 39 11.41 -20.44 5.73
C GLY A 39 10.61 -19.84 6.88
N THR A 40 10.78 -20.39 8.08
CA THR A 40 10.13 -19.91 9.31
C THR A 40 10.77 -18.62 9.83
N ALA A 41 12.11 -18.57 9.87
CA ALA A 41 12.85 -17.44 10.42
C ALA A 41 12.65 -16.12 9.61
N PHE A 42 12.33 -16.24 8.31
CA PHE A 42 12.07 -15.12 7.42
C PHE A 42 10.60 -15.08 6.98
N SER A 43 9.71 -15.41 7.90
CA SER A 43 8.27 -15.22 7.76
C SER A 43 7.71 -14.46 8.95
N LEU A 44 6.67 -13.68 8.70
CA LEU A 44 5.95 -12.92 9.71
C LEU A 44 4.46 -13.12 9.51
N GLU A 45 3.78 -13.52 10.56
CA GLU A 45 2.32 -13.62 10.57
C GLU A 45 1.73 -12.55 11.50
N THR A 46 0.81 -11.75 10.98
CA THR A 46 0.14 -10.70 11.74
C THR A 46 -1.21 -10.35 11.11
N GLY A 47 -2.26 -10.21 11.94
CA GLY A 47 -3.58 -9.79 11.49
C GLY A 47 -4.19 -10.66 10.38
N GLY A 48 -3.87 -11.96 10.34
CA GLY A 48 -4.31 -12.89 9.30
C GLY A 48 -3.52 -12.80 7.98
N TRP A 49 -2.43 -12.04 7.96
CA TRP A 49 -1.50 -11.95 6.84
C TRP A 49 -0.23 -12.74 7.14
N LEU A 50 0.22 -13.54 6.18
CA LEU A 50 1.53 -14.16 6.17
C LEU A 50 2.42 -13.44 5.16
N LEU A 51 3.53 -12.89 5.65
CA LEU A 51 4.60 -12.34 4.82
C LEU A 51 5.79 -13.30 4.85
N ASP A 52 6.02 -14.02 3.76
CA ASP A 52 7.22 -14.84 3.54
C ASP A 52 8.24 -14.05 2.71
N TYR A 53 9.33 -13.64 3.33
CA TYR A 53 10.46 -12.97 2.69
C TYR A 53 11.73 -13.83 2.67
N SER A 54 11.60 -15.15 2.91
CA SER A 54 12.70 -16.11 2.93
C SER A 54 13.45 -16.20 1.59
N LYS A 55 12.78 -15.84 0.48
CA LYS A 55 13.37 -15.84 -0.86
C LYS A 55 14.01 -14.52 -1.27
N ASN A 56 14.13 -13.56 -0.36
CA ASN A 56 14.92 -12.37 -0.58
C ASN A 56 16.40 -12.66 -0.28
N LEU A 57 17.34 -12.01 -0.98
CA LEU A 57 18.78 -12.11 -0.71
C LEU A 57 19.11 -11.28 0.55
N ALA A 58 18.72 -11.79 1.71
CA ALA A 58 18.89 -11.16 3.00
C ALA A 58 19.30 -12.18 4.06
N THR A 59 20.08 -11.75 5.03
CA THR A 59 20.47 -12.51 6.23
C THR A 59 19.88 -11.83 7.48
N ALA A 60 20.04 -12.43 8.65
CA ALA A 60 19.68 -11.80 9.92
C ALA A 60 20.42 -10.45 10.10
N GLU A 61 21.70 -10.40 9.71
CA GLU A 61 22.47 -9.15 9.71
C GLU A 61 21.86 -8.09 8.79
N THR A 62 21.42 -8.49 7.58
CA THR A 62 20.70 -7.59 6.66
C THR A 62 19.48 -6.97 7.36
N MET A 63 18.68 -7.78 8.06
CA MET A 63 17.50 -7.29 8.77
C MET A 63 17.86 -6.33 9.90
N THR A 64 18.91 -6.63 10.66
CA THR A 64 19.42 -5.74 11.72
C THR A 64 19.86 -4.39 11.16
N LEU A 65 20.61 -4.40 10.06
CA LEU A 65 21.08 -3.16 9.41
C LEU A 65 19.93 -2.35 8.80
N LEU A 66 18.91 -2.99 8.22
CA LEU A 66 17.72 -2.33 7.72
C LEU A 66 16.91 -1.69 8.86
N GLN A 67 16.75 -2.40 9.98
CA GLN A 67 16.06 -1.87 11.15
C GLN A 67 16.79 -0.66 11.76
N ALA A 68 18.12 -0.64 11.74
CA ALA A 68 18.90 0.49 12.20
C ALA A 68 18.66 1.79 11.40
N LEU A 69 18.18 1.70 10.17
CA LEU A 69 17.80 2.88 9.37
C LEU A 69 16.47 3.51 9.82
N CYS A 70 15.58 2.76 10.45
CA CYS A 70 14.26 3.24 10.82
C CYS A 70 14.30 4.49 11.73
N PRO A 71 15.07 4.51 12.83
CA PRO A 71 15.20 5.72 13.65
C PRO A 71 15.91 6.86 12.92
N MET A 72 16.87 6.55 12.03
CA MET A 72 17.58 7.58 11.24
C MET A 72 16.63 8.28 10.27
N ALA A 73 15.62 7.57 9.76
CA ALA A 73 14.56 8.10 8.90
C ALA A 73 13.43 8.76 9.69
N ASP A 74 13.47 8.75 11.03
CA ASP A 74 12.35 9.14 11.88
C ASP A 74 11.05 8.44 11.47
N LEU A 75 11.12 7.12 11.20
CA LEU A 75 9.98 6.35 10.67
C LEU A 75 8.75 6.49 11.57
N ARG A 76 8.92 6.39 12.89
CA ARG A 76 7.81 6.52 13.85
C ARG A 76 7.18 7.90 13.78
N GLY A 77 8.00 8.97 13.81
CA GLY A 77 7.50 10.34 13.68
C GLY A 77 6.79 10.61 12.37
N GLN A 78 7.23 9.97 11.28
CA GLN A 78 6.53 10.05 9.97
C GLN A 78 5.19 9.34 9.97
N ILE A 79 5.09 8.17 10.62
CA ILE A 79 3.83 7.45 10.80
C ILE A 79 2.86 8.32 11.60
N ASP A 80 3.29 8.84 12.74
CA ASP A 80 2.46 9.70 13.60
C ASP A 80 2.03 10.99 12.87
N ALA A 81 2.92 11.56 12.06
CA ALA A 81 2.63 12.72 11.22
C ALA A 81 1.58 12.41 10.14
N MET A 82 1.67 11.23 9.49
CA MET A 82 0.67 10.78 8.53
C MET A 82 -0.71 10.60 9.18
N PHE A 83 -0.76 9.93 10.33
CA PHE A 83 -2.03 9.71 11.04
C PHE A 83 -2.64 10.98 11.63
N SER A 84 -1.83 11.99 11.90
CA SER A 84 -2.31 13.32 12.37
C SER A 84 -2.65 14.31 11.25
N GLY A 85 -2.63 13.87 9.99
CA GLY A 85 -2.99 14.71 8.83
C GLY A 85 -1.96 15.77 8.46
N LYS A 86 -0.71 15.66 8.96
CA LYS A 86 0.36 16.58 8.57
C LYS A 86 0.72 16.46 7.11
N LYS A 87 1.16 17.55 6.49
CA LYS A 87 1.57 17.61 5.09
C LYS A 87 2.96 17.00 4.91
N ILE A 88 3.06 15.66 4.93
CA ILE A 88 4.31 14.93 4.81
C ILE A 88 4.78 14.73 3.35
N ASN A 89 3.92 14.98 2.37
CA ASN A 89 4.35 15.12 0.99
C ASN A 89 4.87 16.54 0.78
N GLU A 90 6.17 16.72 0.98
CA GLU A 90 6.82 18.03 0.98
C GLU A 90 6.87 18.66 -0.43
N THR A 91 6.95 17.84 -1.48
CA THR A 91 7.04 18.32 -2.87
C THR A 91 5.74 18.98 -3.34
N GLU A 92 4.60 18.47 -2.90
CA GLU A 92 3.27 18.98 -3.26
C GLU A 92 2.61 19.77 -2.11
N ASN A 93 3.27 19.86 -0.96
CA ASN A 93 2.73 20.46 0.27
C ASN A 93 1.34 19.89 0.65
N ARG A 94 1.20 18.56 0.61
CA ARG A 94 -0.06 17.85 0.83
C ARG A 94 0.04 16.81 1.94
N PRO A 95 -1.06 16.53 2.67
CA PRO A 95 -1.16 15.37 3.54
C PRO A 95 -1.22 14.09 2.72
N VAL A 96 -0.90 12.96 3.35
CA VAL A 96 -1.07 11.62 2.79
C VAL A 96 -2.26 10.96 3.49
N LEU A 97 -3.39 10.89 2.81
CA LEU A 97 -4.69 10.54 3.41
C LEU A 97 -5.19 9.12 3.06
N HIS A 98 -4.30 8.19 2.71
CA HIS A 98 -4.67 6.77 2.52
C HIS A 98 -5.35 6.17 3.75
N ILE A 99 -5.00 6.67 4.94
CA ILE A 99 -5.59 6.29 6.22
C ILE A 99 -7.07 6.71 6.31
N ALA A 100 -7.46 7.84 5.72
CA ALA A 100 -8.84 8.36 5.77
C ALA A 100 -9.82 7.44 5.03
N LEU A 101 -9.41 6.90 3.87
CA LEU A 101 -10.21 5.95 3.09
C LEU A 101 -10.42 4.60 3.80
N ARG A 102 -9.59 4.28 4.79
CA ARG A 102 -9.62 3.03 5.57
C ARG A 102 -10.11 3.22 6.99
N ASN A 103 -10.45 4.45 7.36
CA ASN A 103 -10.89 4.81 8.71
C ASN A 103 -12.36 4.43 8.96
N ARG A 104 -12.60 3.15 9.24
CA ARG A 104 -13.93 2.64 9.53
C ARG A 104 -14.52 3.10 10.87
N ALA A 105 -13.65 3.50 11.80
CA ALA A 105 -14.07 4.08 13.08
C ALA A 105 -14.57 5.53 12.94
N ASN A 106 -14.37 6.13 11.77
CA ASN A 106 -14.76 7.51 11.46
C ASN A 106 -14.24 8.55 12.46
N THR A 107 -13.07 8.26 13.07
CA THR A 107 -12.41 9.22 13.95
C THR A 107 -11.97 10.44 13.15
N PRO A 108 -12.09 11.67 13.69
CA PRO A 108 -11.67 12.87 12.97
C PRO A 108 -10.22 12.83 12.51
N ILE A 109 -9.95 13.20 11.27
CA ILE A 109 -8.60 13.41 10.72
C ILE A 109 -8.50 14.86 10.28
N LEU A 110 -7.69 15.62 11.03
CA LEU A 110 -7.63 17.07 10.86
C LEU A 110 -6.52 17.47 9.87
N VAL A 111 -6.89 18.13 8.79
CA VAL A 111 -5.98 18.81 7.87
C VAL A 111 -6.27 20.30 7.93
N ASP A 112 -5.27 21.10 8.26
CA ASP A 112 -5.42 22.55 8.45
C ASP A 112 -6.60 22.88 9.41
N ARG A 113 -6.75 22.12 10.49
CA ARG A 113 -7.81 22.20 11.52
C ARG A 113 -9.22 21.84 11.02
N LYS A 114 -9.37 21.32 9.82
CA LYS A 114 -10.66 20.88 9.24
C LYS A 114 -10.70 19.36 9.18
N ASP A 115 -11.76 18.76 9.67
CA ASP A 115 -11.99 17.32 9.56
C ASP A 115 -12.27 16.95 8.08
N VAL A 116 -11.51 15.99 7.56
CA VAL A 116 -11.67 15.50 6.17
C VAL A 116 -12.67 14.36 6.04
N MET A 117 -13.05 13.71 7.15
CA MET A 117 -13.89 12.52 7.11
C MET A 117 -15.29 12.75 6.53
N PRO A 118 -15.97 13.89 6.81
CA PRO A 118 -17.26 14.16 6.16
C PRO A 118 -17.18 14.18 4.63
N GLY A 119 -16.12 14.78 4.09
CA GLY A 119 -15.88 14.79 2.63
C GLY A 119 -15.57 13.40 2.06
N VAL A 120 -14.80 12.59 2.77
CA VAL A 120 -14.51 11.20 2.38
C VAL A 120 -15.80 10.38 2.35
N ASN A 121 -16.62 10.47 3.40
CA ASN A 121 -17.89 9.73 3.49
C ASN A 121 -18.86 10.13 2.38
N ALA A 122 -19.00 11.42 2.09
CA ALA A 122 -19.87 11.90 1.02
C ALA A 122 -19.47 11.33 -0.35
N VAL A 123 -18.17 11.19 -0.62
CA VAL A 123 -17.69 10.56 -1.87
C VAL A 123 -18.01 9.07 -1.88
N LEU A 124 -17.81 8.36 -0.77
CA LEU A 124 -18.13 6.93 -0.67
C LEU A 124 -19.63 6.66 -0.86
N GLU A 125 -20.48 7.49 -0.27
CA GLU A 125 -21.95 7.42 -0.47
C GLU A 125 -22.33 7.65 -1.94
N LYS A 126 -21.73 8.65 -2.59
CA LYS A 126 -21.96 8.92 -4.01
C LYS A 126 -21.52 7.73 -4.88
N MET A 127 -20.37 7.11 -4.56
CA MET A 127 -19.88 5.92 -5.28
C MET A 127 -20.84 4.75 -5.10
N THR A 128 -21.33 4.51 -3.88
CA THR A 128 -22.31 3.45 -3.58
C THR A 128 -23.60 3.67 -4.37
N GLY A 129 -24.18 4.86 -4.32
CA GLY A 129 -25.40 5.18 -5.06
C GLY A 129 -25.24 5.00 -6.57
N PHE A 130 -24.11 5.43 -7.14
CA PHE A 130 -23.84 5.20 -8.57
C PHE A 130 -23.71 3.71 -8.91
N ALA A 131 -22.97 2.94 -8.09
CA ALA A 131 -22.82 1.50 -8.28
C ALA A 131 -24.19 0.79 -8.24
N ASP A 132 -25.07 1.19 -7.35
CA ASP A 132 -26.42 0.61 -7.24
C ASP A 132 -27.31 0.95 -8.45
N LEU A 133 -27.20 2.16 -8.99
CA LEU A 133 -27.88 2.53 -10.23
C LEU A 133 -27.44 1.68 -11.43
N VAL A 134 -26.14 1.41 -11.54
CA VAL A 134 -25.59 0.54 -12.60
C VAL A 134 -26.03 -0.91 -12.38
N ARG A 135 -25.92 -1.43 -11.17
CA ARG A 135 -26.25 -2.81 -10.81
C ARG A 135 -27.73 -3.13 -10.95
N SER A 136 -28.60 -2.19 -10.63
CA SER A 136 -30.07 -2.33 -10.81
C SER A 136 -30.52 -2.15 -12.26
N GLY A 137 -29.66 -1.67 -13.16
CA GLY A 137 -30.00 -1.33 -14.54
C GLY A 137 -30.79 -0.04 -14.71
N GLN A 138 -30.91 0.76 -13.64
CA GLN A 138 -31.50 2.11 -13.71
C GLN A 138 -30.60 3.09 -14.48
N TRP A 139 -29.27 2.95 -14.32
CA TRP A 139 -28.35 3.69 -15.16
C TRP A 139 -28.25 3.05 -16.52
N ARG A 140 -28.65 3.81 -17.57
CA ARG A 140 -28.71 3.31 -18.93
C ARG A 140 -27.71 4.00 -19.82
N GLY A 141 -27.24 3.28 -20.84
CA GLY A 141 -26.40 3.83 -21.90
C GLY A 141 -27.18 4.76 -22.83
N TYR A 142 -26.48 5.38 -23.78
CA TYR A 142 -27.07 6.28 -24.78
C TYR A 142 -28.24 5.63 -25.55
N THR A 143 -28.19 4.33 -25.82
CA THR A 143 -29.25 3.58 -26.51
C THR A 143 -30.44 3.21 -25.63
N GLY A 144 -30.47 3.65 -24.37
CA GLY A 144 -31.53 3.28 -23.41
C GLY A 144 -31.37 1.87 -22.82
N GLN A 145 -30.33 1.13 -23.19
CA GLN A 145 -30.08 -0.21 -22.67
C GLN A 145 -29.35 -0.19 -21.34
N PRO A 146 -29.59 -1.14 -20.43
CA PRO A 146 -28.82 -1.30 -19.21
C PRO A 146 -27.33 -1.56 -19.50
N ILE A 147 -26.46 -1.04 -18.67
CA ILE A 147 -25.02 -1.33 -18.77
C ILE A 147 -24.78 -2.80 -18.46
N ARG A 148 -24.00 -3.46 -19.32
CA ARG A 148 -23.59 -4.86 -19.19
C ARG A 148 -22.08 -5.01 -19.16
N ASN A 149 -21.37 -4.12 -19.84
CA ASN A 149 -19.92 -4.15 -19.93
C ASN A 149 -19.35 -2.84 -19.37
N ILE A 150 -18.36 -2.98 -18.51
CA ILE A 150 -17.60 -1.90 -17.94
C ILE A 150 -16.17 -2.06 -18.44
N VAL A 151 -15.60 -1.04 -19.07
CA VAL A 151 -14.24 -1.09 -19.61
C VAL A 151 -13.37 -0.18 -18.75
N ASN A 152 -12.34 -0.77 -18.13
CA ASN A 152 -11.31 -0.03 -17.43
C ASN A 152 -10.12 0.18 -18.37
N ILE A 153 -9.81 1.42 -18.68
CA ILE A 153 -8.67 1.80 -19.50
C ILE A 153 -7.62 2.40 -18.58
N GLY A 154 -6.45 1.77 -18.54
CA GLY A 154 -5.37 2.23 -17.66
C GLY A 154 -4.08 1.45 -17.88
N ILE A 155 -2.99 1.95 -17.31
CA ILE A 155 -1.67 1.31 -17.34
C ILE A 155 -1.09 1.28 -15.92
N GLY A 156 -0.33 0.23 -15.59
CA GLY A 156 0.29 0.08 -14.28
C GLY A 156 -0.74 0.09 -13.15
N GLY A 157 -0.61 1.00 -12.19
CA GLY A 157 -1.50 1.11 -11.04
C GLY A 157 -2.96 1.41 -11.37
N SER A 158 -3.24 2.03 -12.52
CA SER A 158 -4.61 2.28 -12.99
C SER A 158 -5.30 1.03 -13.53
N ALA A 159 -4.57 -0.04 -13.82
CA ALA A 159 -5.10 -1.30 -14.33
C ALA A 159 -4.93 -2.46 -13.32
N LEU A 160 -3.73 -2.64 -12.75
CA LEU A 160 -3.41 -3.84 -11.96
C LEU A 160 -4.23 -3.96 -10.67
N GLY A 161 -4.47 -2.85 -9.96
CA GLY A 161 -5.32 -2.82 -8.77
C GLY A 161 -6.77 -3.22 -9.09
N PRO A 162 -7.43 -2.57 -10.07
CA PRO A 162 -8.75 -2.97 -10.55
C PRO A 162 -8.82 -4.43 -11.03
N VAL A 163 -7.84 -4.93 -11.81
CA VAL A 163 -7.77 -6.35 -12.23
C VAL A 163 -7.76 -7.27 -11.01
N MET A 164 -6.85 -7.01 -10.07
CA MET A 164 -6.73 -7.81 -8.85
C MET A 164 -8.06 -7.85 -8.08
N ALA A 165 -8.70 -6.71 -7.87
CA ALA A 165 -9.96 -6.63 -7.14
C ALA A 165 -11.10 -7.38 -7.85
N VAL A 166 -11.22 -7.22 -9.17
CA VAL A 166 -12.26 -7.91 -9.97
C VAL A 166 -12.06 -9.42 -9.95
N GLU A 167 -10.85 -9.92 -10.15
CA GLU A 167 -10.59 -11.36 -10.15
C GLU A 167 -10.73 -11.96 -8.74
N ALA A 168 -10.23 -11.30 -7.71
CA ALA A 168 -10.36 -11.78 -6.33
C ALA A 168 -11.81 -11.84 -5.84
N LEU A 169 -12.64 -10.86 -6.25
CA LEU A 169 -14.04 -10.76 -5.83
C LEU A 169 -15.02 -11.39 -6.82
N LYS A 170 -14.55 -12.01 -7.87
CA LYS A 170 -15.37 -12.63 -8.92
C LYS A 170 -16.42 -13.62 -8.39
N PRO A 171 -16.14 -14.47 -7.37
CA PRO A 171 -17.14 -15.36 -6.80
C PRO A 171 -18.36 -14.63 -6.20
N TYR A 172 -18.16 -13.40 -5.75
CA TYR A 172 -19.18 -12.55 -5.10
C TYR A 172 -19.83 -11.53 -6.04
N SER A 173 -19.42 -11.48 -7.31
CA SER A 173 -19.89 -10.49 -8.27
C SER A 173 -21.23 -10.85 -8.91
N GLN A 174 -21.96 -9.85 -9.38
CA GLN A 174 -23.13 -10.05 -10.23
C GLN A 174 -22.72 -10.51 -11.62
N ARG A 175 -23.24 -11.66 -12.07
CA ARG A 175 -22.85 -12.31 -13.34
C ARG A 175 -23.36 -11.60 -14.59
N ASN A 176 -24.34 -10.72 -14.47
CA ASN A 176 -24.88 -9.92 -15.57
C ASN A 176 -24.05 -8.67 -15.91
N LEU A 177 -23.01 -8.38 -15.12
CA LEU A 177 -22.04 -7.32 -15.35
C LEU A 177 -20.67 -7.92 -15.64
N THR A 178 -20.01 -7.44 -16.68
CA THR A 178 -18.66 -7.87 -17.06
C THR A 178 -17.73 -6.69 -17.01
N VAL A 179 -16.63 -6.81 -16.26
CA VAL A 179 -15.54 -5.83 -16.28
C VAL A 179 -14.44 -6.31 -17.22
N ARG A 180 -13.97 -5.42 -18.08
CA ARG A 180 -12.91 -5.67 -19.07
C ARG A 180 -11.75 -4.71 -18.87
N PHE A 181 -10.57 -5.17 -19.23
CA PHE A 181 -9.31 -4.44 -19.08
C PHE A 181 -8.56 -4.40 -20.40
#